data_73d6a8c92270a5c0b437785610277fae
#
_entry.id   73d6a8c92270a5c0b437785610277fae
#
_cell.length_a   1.000
_cell.length_b   1.000
_cell.length_c   1.000
_cell.angle_alpha   90.00
_cell.angle_beta   90.00
_cell.angle_gamma   90.00
#
_symmetry.space_group_name_H-M   'P 1'
#
loop_
_entity.id
_entity.type
_entity.pdbx_description
1 polymer ?
#
loop_
_entity_poly.entity_id
_entity_poly.type
_entity_poly.pdbx_seq_one_letter_code
_entity_poly.pdbx_strand_id
1 'polypeptide(L)'
;NSLTHVLCLYFTVYFFKDKRHFFDNCIEWLMPGGYLIVHMVDRESFDPILPPGNPLYVVSPQKYAKERITKTKIVFNDFEYTANFNLDKENDIATFDEKFKFEDGKVRKQQQTLYMEDTSTIVNAAQDSGFILQGKIDLVKCAYENQYLYLFTKPN
;
A
#
# COMPACT_ATOMS: atom_id res chain seq x y z
N ASN A 1 6.45 -17.32 -19.51
CA ASN A 1 7.72 -17.13 -18.75
C ASN A 1 8.70 -16.25 -19.53
N SER A 2 8.43 -14.95 -19.63
CA SER A 2 9.26 -14.03 -20.43
C SER A 2 9.66 -12.76 -19.68
N LEU A 3 9.09 -12.51 -18.51
CA LEU A 3 9.40 -11.31 -17.75
C LEU A 3 10.56 -11.56 -16.78
N THR A 4 11.49 -10.62 -16.74
CA THR A 4 12.58 -10.63 -15.73
C THR A 4 12.14 -10.05 -14.40
N HIS A 5 11.22 -9.07 -14.44
CA HIS A 5 10.73 -8.38 -13.26
C HIS A 5 9.23 -8.11 -13.38
N VAL A 6 8.51 -8.24 -12.27
CA VAL A 6 7.13 -7.76 -12.06
C VAL A 6 7.15 -6.80 -10.90
N LEU A 7 6.52 -5.63 -11.08
CA LEU A 7 6.42 -4.59 -10.05
C LEU A 7 4.95 -4.41 -9.67
N CYS A 8 4.65 -4.59 -8.40
CA CYS A 8 3.33 -4.33 -7.80
C CYS A 8 3.50 -3.22 -6.76
N LEU A 9 3.36 -1.97 -7.21
CA LEU A 9 3.71 -0.79 -6.43
C LEU A 9 2.50 -0.08 -5.85
N TYR A 10 2.78 0.76 -4.85
CA TYR A 10 1.82 1.52 -4.09
C TYR A 10 0.82 0.59 -3.40
N PHE A 11 -0.45 0.84 -3.38
CA PHE A 11 -1.44 -0.01 -2.72
C PHE A 11 -2.01 -1.12 -3.61
N THR A 12 -1.42 -1.38 -4.77
CA THR A 12 -1.97 -2.28 -5.79
C THR A 12 -2.24 -3.69 -5.27
N VAL A 13 -1.35 -4.25 -4.45
CA VAL A 13 -1.53 -5.60 -3.89
C VAL A 13 -2.81 -5.70 -3.04
N TYR A 14 -3.24 -4.61 -2.41
CA TYR A 14 -4.42 -4.60 -1.54
C TYR A 14 -5.75 -4.49 -2.29
N PHE A 15 -5.73 -4.26 -3.60
CA PHE A 15 -6.94 -4.35 -4.41
C PHE A 15 -7.30 -5.79 -4.79
N PHE A 16 -6.36 -6.73 -4.69
CA PHE A 16 -6.64 -8.15 -4.94
C PHE A 16 -7.22 -8.82 -3.70
N LYS A 17 -8.45 -9.30 -3.81
CA LYS A 17 -9.06 -10.11 -2.74
C LYS A 17 -8.37 -11.47 -2.63
N ASP A 18 -8.08 -12.09 -3.77
CA ASP A 18 -7.34 -13.36 -3.86
C ASP A 18 -5.88 -13.09 -4.23
N LYS A 19 -5.06 -12.91 -3.21
CA LYS A 19 -3.61 -12.67 -3.39
C LYS A 19 -2.88 -13.91 -3.86
N ARG A 20 -3.34 -15.08 -3.49
CA ARG A 20 -2.75 -16.34 -3.97
C ARG A 20 -2.83 -16.41 -5.49
N HIS A 21 -4.00 -16.16 -6.07
CA HIS A 21 -4.17 -16.13 -7.52
C HIS A 21 -3.30 -15.06 -8.19
N PHE A 22 -3.14 -13.88 -7.56
CA PHE A 22 -2.22 -12.86 -8.04
C PHE A 22 -0.77 -13.36 -8.08
N PHE A 23 -0.28 -14.02 -7.02
CA PHE A 23 1.08 -14.55 -6.97
C PHE A 23 1.28 -15.72 -7.93
N ASP A 24 0.31 -16.60 -8.09
CA ASP A 24 0.32 -17.70 -9.06
C ASP A 24 0.48 -17.16 -10.49
N ASN A 25 -0.22 -16.09 -10.85
CA ASN A 25 -0.04 -15.43 -12.14
C ASN A 25 1.36 -14.81 -12.29
N CYS A 26 1.87 -14.13 -11.25
CA CYS A 26 3.20 -13.53 -11.29
C CYS A 26 4.30 -14.58 -11.50
N ILE A 27 4.20 -15.73 -10.86
CA ILE A 27 5.20 -16.79 -11.02
C ILE A 27 5.15 -17.42 -12.41
N GLU A 28 3.97 -17.49 -13.02
CA GLU A 28 3.80 -17.93 -14.41
C GLU A 28 4.44 -16.95 -15.41
N TRP A 29 4.31 -15.66 -15.19
CA TRP A 29 4.86 -14.63 -16.09
C TRP A 29 6.39 -14.51 -16.01
N LEU A 30 6.95 -14.72 -14.83
CA LEU A 30 8.38 -14.59 -14.59
C LEU A 30 9.18 -15.77 -15.16
N MET A 31 10.33 -15.46 -15.74
CA MET A 31 11.34 -16.46 -16.06
C MET A 31 11.99 -17.01 -14.77
N PRO A 32 12.57 -18.21 -14.79
CA PRO A 32 13.39 -18.70 -13.68
C PRO A 32 14.45 -17.65 -13.27
N GLY A 33 14.63 -17.45 -11.97
CA GLY A 33 15.50 -16.40 -11.42
C GLY A 33 14.96 -14.97 -11.53
N GLY A 34 13.74 -14.77 -12.06
CA GLY A 34 13.09 -13.47 -12.15
C GLY A 34 12.60 -12.96 -10.79
N TYR A 35 12.30 -11.67 -10.71
CA TYR A 35 11.98 -10.97 -9.47
C TYR A 35 10.56 -10.40 -9.47
N LEU A 36 9.87 -10.55 -8.35
CA LEU A 36 8.65 -9.84 -8.03
C LEU A 36 8.93 -8.85 -6.90
N ILE A 37 8.60 -7.58 -7.11
CA ILE A 37 8.72 -6.53 -6.10
C ILE A 37 7.33 -6.06 -5.73
N VAL A 38 6.98 -6.17 -4.43
CA VAL A 38 5.66 -5.81 -3.91
C VAL A 38 5.80 -4.74 -2.85
N HIS A 39 5.09 -3.62 -3.06
CA HIS A 39 4.97 -2.59 -2.04
C HIS A 39 3.90 -3.02 -1.03
N MET A 40 4.32 -3.23 0.21
CA MET A 40 3.46 -3.56 1.34
C MET A 40 3.66 -2.59 2.48
N VAL A 41 2.67 -2.52 3.38
CA VAL A 41 2.65 -1.58 4.49
C VAL A 41 2.40 -2.31 5.80
N ASP A 42 2.86 -1.73 6.92
CA ASP A 42 2.31 -2.04 8.22
C ASP A 42 0.91 -1.42 8.31
N ARG A 43 -0.11 -2.25 8.14
CA ARG A 43 -1.51 -1.82 8.02
C ARG A 43 -2.02 -1.01 9.23
N GLU A 44 -1.39 -1.17 10.39
CA GLU A 44 -1.80 -0.49 11.61
C GLU A 44 -1.14 0.88 11.77
N SER A 45 0.04 1.06 11.20
CA SER A 45 0.90 2.21 11.50
C SER A 45 1.18 3.12 10.30
N PHE A 46 0.99 2.64 9.05
CA PHE A 46 1.29 3.45 7.87
C PHE A 46 0.33 4.64 7.71
N ASP A 47 0.80 5.68 7.05
CA ASP A 47 -0.04 6.81 6.65
C ASP A 47 -0.50 6.60 5.20
N PRO A 48 -1.83 6.49 4.94
CA PRO A 48 -2.35 6.35 3.59
C PRO A 48 -2.25 7.64 2.77
N ILE A 49 -1.96 8.76 3.44
CA ILE A 49 -1.87 10.08 2.81
C ILE A 49 -0.42 10.52 2.87
N LEU A 50 0.15 10.75 1.70
CA LEU A 50 1.46 11.40 1.63
C LEU A 50 1.35 12.82 2.15
N PRO A 51 2.30 13.27 2.98
CA PRO A 51 2.43 14.69 3.27
C PRO A 51 2.58 15.43 1.93
N PRO A 52 1.65 16.30 1.54
CA PRO A 52 1.72 16.96 0.23
C PRO A 52 3.00 17.80 0.21
N GLY A 53 3.99 17.35 -0.54
CA GLY A 53 5.17 18.05 -1.01
C GLY A 53 5.82 19.13 -0.13
N ASN A 54 5.45 19.23 1.14
CA ASN A 54 6.04 20.20 2.04
C ASN A 54 7.31 19.60 2.67
N PRO A 55 8.50 20.10 2.29
CA PRO A 55 9.77 19.60 2.82
C PRO A 55 9.94 19.76 4.33
N LEU A 56 9.05 20.49 5.00
CA LEU A 56 9.03 20.64 6.46
C LEU A 56 8.32 19.47 7.17
N TYR A 57 7.53 18.66 6.47
CA TYR A 57 6.89 17.47 7.02
C TYR A 57 7.70 16.22 6.67
N VAL A 58 8.81 16.02 7.39
CA VAL A 58 9.69 14.86 7.21
C VAL A 58 9.14 13.61 7.92
N VAL A 59 8.12 13.76 8.76
CA VAL A 59 7.61 12.69 9.62
C VAL A 59 6.08 12.68 9.59
N SER A 60 5.49 11.49 9.35
CA SER A 60 4.05 11.32 9.43
C SER A 60 3.52 11.62 10.85
N PRO A 61 2.42 12.37 10.98
CA PRO A 61 1.73 12.57 12.25
C PRO A 61 1.34 11.27 12.97
N GLN A 62 1.15 10.17 12.23
CA GLN A 62 0.86 8.85 12.80
C GLN A 62 1.93 8.39 13.77
N LYS A 63 3.20 8.73 13.55
CA LYS A 63 4.32 8.30 14.40
C LYS A 63 4.18 8.75 15.85
N TYR A 64 3.54 9.88 16.09
CA TYR A 64 3.39 10.47 17.43
C TYR A 64 1.97 10.32 17.99
N ALA A 65 1.04 9.79 17.21
CA ALA A 65 -0.33 9.60 17.65
C ALA A 65 -0.44 8.41 18.61
N LYS A 66 -1.13 8.58 19.75
CA LYS A 66 -1.45 7.49 20.67
C LYS A 66 -2.45 6.51 20.07
N GLU A 67 -3.33 7.02 19.23
CA GLU A 67 -4.31 6.23 18.48
C GLU A 67 -4.18 6.58 17.00
N ARG A 68 -4.57 5.65 16.13
CA ARG A 68 -4.50 5.87 14.69
C ARG A 68 -5.33 7.09 14.28
N ILE A 69 -4.72 8.01 13.54
CA ILE A 69 -5.43 9.11 12.90
C ILE A 69 -6.17 8.55 11.69
N THR A 70 -7.50 8.56 11.74
CA THR A 70 -8.35 8.04 10.68
C THR A 70 -8.82 9.10 9.70
N LYS A 71 -8.81 10.37 10.11
CA LYS A 71 -9.30 11.49 9.30
C LYS A 71 -8.21 12.52 9.09
N THR A 72 -8.07 12.95 7.85
CA THR A 72 -7.13 14.01 7.47
C THR A 72 -7.86 15.04 6.62
N LYS A 73 -7.53 16.31 6.85
CA LYS A 73 -8.02 17.43 6.06
C LYS A 73 -6.82 18.28 5.63
N ILE A 74 -6.75 18.57 4.34
CA ILE A 74 -5.72 19.42 3.76
C ILE A 74 -6.41 20.50 2.94
N VAL A 75 -5.99 21.74 3.12
CA VAL A 75 -6.52 22.88 2.36
C VAL A 75 -5.43 23.30 1.36
N PHE A 76 -5.73 23.18 0.08
CA PHE A 76 -4.95 23.68 -1.02
C PHE A 76 -5.50 25.02 -1.51
N ASN A 77 -4.80 25.71 -2.38
CA ASN A 77 -5.26 27.00 -2.92
C ASN A 77 -6.58 26.88 -3.67
N ASP A 78 -6.76 25.79 -4.45
CA ASP A 78 -7.89 25.62 -5.37
C ASP A 78 -8.95 24.63 -4.90
N PHE A 79 -8.66 23.85 -3.85
CA PHE A 79 -9.59 22.86 -3.30
C PHE A 79 -9.25 22.44 -1.87
N GLU A 80 -10.23 21.87 -1.20
CA GLU A 80 -10.11 21.22 0.09
C GLU A 80 -10.14 19.70 -0.11
N TYR A 81 -9.17 18.99 0.45
CA TYR A 81 -9.10 17.53 0.44
C TYR A 81 -9.39 16.98 1.83
N THR A 82 -10.28 16.01 1.90
CA THR A 82 -10.56 15.28 3.13
C THR A 82 -10.45 13.79 2.84
N ALA A 83 -9.78 13.07 3.72
CA ALA A 83 -9.70 11.62 3.63
C ALA A 83 -10.06 10.97 4.96
N ASN A 84 -10.61 9.76 4.87
CA ASN A 84 -10.92 8.92 6.01
C ASN A 84 -10.49 7.48 5.71
N PHE A 85 -9.65 6.93 6.57
CA PHE A 85 -9.16 5.56 6.45
C PHE A 85 -9.61 4.74 7.67
N ASN A 86 -10.38 3.69 7.44
CA ASN A 86 -10.85 2.77 8.47
C ASN A 86 -10.35 1.36 8.18
N LEU A 87 -9.71 0.75 9.18
CA LEU A 87 -9.24 -0.63 9.12
C LEU A 87 -10.11 -1.52 10.02
N ASP A 88 -10.79 -2.47 9.41
CA ASP A 88 -11.43 -3.60 10.08
C ASP A 88 -10.43 -4.76 10.14
N LYS A 89 -9.82 -4.95 11.31
CA LYS A 89 -8.78 -5.97 11.53
C LYS A 89 -9.34 -7.39 11.57
N GLU A 90 -10.62 -7.54 11.95
CA GLU A 90 -11.25 -8.85 12.07
C GLU A 90 -11.57 -9.45 10.69
N ASN A 91 -11.93 -8.59 9.75
CA ASN A 91 -12.26 -8.99 8.39
C ASN A 91 -11.13 -8.73 7.37
N ASP A 92 -9.98 -8.18 7.81
CA ASP A 92 -8.85 -7.82 6.96
C ASP A 92 -9.24 -6.85 5.82
N ILE A 93 -10.16 -5.93 6.09
CA ILE A 93 -10.67 -4.97 5.11
C ILE A 93 -10.41 -3.55 5.61
N ALA A 94 -9.92 -2.70 4.71
CA ALA A 94 -9.89 -1.26 4.95
C ALA A 94 -10.75 -0.53 3.92
N THR A 95 -11.38 0.56 4.37
CA THR A 95 -12.06 1.52 3.50
C THR A 95 -11.31 2.84 3.51
N PHE A 96 -11.09 3.37 2.33
CA PHE A 96 -10.44 4.66 2.13
C PHE A 96 -11.37 5.58 1.36
N ASP A 97 -11.93 6.56 2.09
CA ASP A 97 -12.87 7.54 1.56
C ASP A 97 -12.14 8.85 1.32
N GLU A 98 -12.23 9.39 0.13
CA GLU A 98 -11.62 10.66 -0.26
C GLU A 98 -12.67 11.62 -0.79
N LYS A 99 -12.55 12.89 -0.42
CA LYS A 99 -13.42 13.97 -0.87
C LYS A 99 -12.60 15.19 -1.26
N PHE A 100 -12.84 15.65 -2.47
CA PHE A 100 -12.30 16.89 -3.01
C PHE A 100 -13.42 17.90 -3.14
N LYS A 101 -13.30 19.04 -2.51
CA LYS A 101 -14.24 20.16 -2.61
C LYS A 101 -13.54 21.34 -3.27
N PHE A 102 -13.96 21.68 -4.47
CA PHE A 102 -13.40 22.76 -5.27
C PHE A 102 -14.03 24.11 -4.94
N GLU A 103 -13.34 25.24 -5.25
CA GLU A 103 -13.84 26.59 -5.00
C GLU A 103 -15.15 26.90 -5.75
N ASP A 104 -15.33 26.32 -6.95
CA ASP A 104 -16.57 26.47 -7.74
C ASP A 104 -17.78 25.70 -7.14
N GLY A 105 -17.62 25.12 -5.97
CA GLY A 105 -18.63 24.36 -5.25
C GLY A 105 -18.79 22.91 -5.69
N LYS A 106 -18.06 22.46 -6.73
CA LYS A 106 -18.05 21.06 -7.14
C LYS A 106 -17.43 20.16 -6.09
N VAL A 107 -17.99 18.97 -5.96
CA VAL A 107 -17.50 17.95 -5.02
C VAL A 107 -17.25 16.65 -5.76
N ARG A 108 -16.02 16.13 -5.67
CA ARG A 108 -15.68 14.78 -6.08
C ARG A 108 -15.50 13.91 -4.86
N LYS A 109 -16.09 12.73 -4.88
CA LYS A 109 -15.92 11.70 -3.85
C LYS A 109 -15.47 10.41 -4.50
N GLN A 110 -14.59 9.68 -3.82
CA GLN A 110 -14.23 8.32 -4.19
C GLN A 110 -14.08 7.47 -2.92
N GLN A 111 -14.39 6.20 -3.05
CA GLN A 111 -14.20 5.20 -2.01
C GLN A 111 -13.45 4.03 -2.58
N GLN A 112 -12.47 3.55 -1.84
CA GLN A 112 -11.69 2.37 -2.18
C GLN A 112 -11.84 1.33 -1.08
N THR A 113 -12.00 0.09 -1.47
CA THR A 113 -11.96 -1.06 -0.57
C THR A 113 -10.62 -1.76 -0.77
N LEU A 114 -9.90 -1.95 0.32
CA LEU A 114 -8.58 -2.58 0.33
C LEU A 114 -8.68 -3.86 1.17
N TYR A 115 -8.21 -4.97 0.60
CA TYR A 115 -8.10 -6.26 1.30
C TYR A 115 -6.73 -6.29 1.97
N MET A 116 -6.70 -5.96 3.26
CA MET A 116 -5.49 -5.65 4.00
C MET A 116 -5.21 -6.72 5.06
N GLU A 117 -4.95 -7.93 4.64
CA GLU A 117 -4.36 -8.96 5.50
C GLU A 117 -3.03 -8.45 6.08
N ASP A 118 -2.60 -9.00 7.20
CA ASP A 118 -1.29 -8.68 7.72
C ASP A 118 -0.16 -9.10 6.77
N THR A 119 0.99 -8.47 6.92
CA THR A 119 2.13 -8.68 6.02
C THR A 119 2.58 -10.15 6.01
N SER A 120 2.53 -10.85 7.14
CA SER A 120 2.95 -12.25 7.23
C SER A 120 2.04 -13.16 6.40
N THR A 121 0.74 -12.93 6.43
CA THR A 121 -0.24 -13.64 5.61
C THR A 121 0.03 -13.45 4.12
N ILE A 122 0.32 -12.21 3.70
CA ILE A 122 0.63 -11.92 2.28
C ILE A 122 1.95 -12.57 1.86
N VAL A 123 2.99 -12.51 2.70
CA VAL A 123 4.27 -13.17 2.44
C VAL A 123 4.11 -14.68 2.33
N ASN A 124 3.34 -15.30 3.22
CA ASN A 124 3.06 -16.73 3.17
C ASN A 124 2.34 -17.11 1.87
N ALA A 125 1.36 -16.33 1.42
CA ALA A 125 0.68 -16.57 0.15
C ALA A 125 1.64 -16.53 -1.06
N ALA A 126 2.61 -15.61 -1.05
CA ALA A 126 3.66 -15.57 -2.08
C ALA A 126 4.57 -16.81 -2.02
N GLN A 127 4.99 -17.21 -0.82
CA GLN A 127 5.84 -18.40 -0.63
C GLN A 127 5.10 -19.69 -1.02
N ASP A 128 3.83 -19.80 -0.69
CA ASP A 128 2.98 -20.92 -1.10
C ASP A 128 2.80 -21.01 -2.62
N SER A 129 2.89 -19.89 -3.34
CA SER A 129 2.95 -19.86 -4.81
C SER A 129 4.31 -20.25 -5.39
N GLY A 130 5.31 -20.47 -4.52
CA GLY A 130 6.65 -20.91 -4.93
C GLY A 130 7.72 -19.80 -4.95
N PHE A 131 7.40 -18.59 -4.51
CA PHE A 131 8.38 -17.52 -4.38
C PHE A 131 9.30 -17.71 -3.18
N ILE A 132 10.54 -17.23 -3.32
CA ILE A 132 11.50 -17.13 -2.23
C ILE A 132 11.63 -15.66 -1.85
N LEU A 133 11.36 -15.34 -0.57
CA LEU A 133 11.61 -13.99 -0.05
C LEU A 133 13.11 -13.74 0.07
N GLN A 134 13.62 -12.73 -0.63
CA GLN A 134 15.03 -12.31 -0.60
C GLN A 134 15.27 -11.25 0.49
N GLY A 135 14.30 -10.40 0.75
CA GLY A 135 14.42 -9.34 1.73
C GLY A 135 13.36 -8.25 1.57
N LYS A 136 13.54 -7.19 2.33
CA LYS A 136 12.70 -5.99 2.24
C LYS A 136 13.53 -4.72 2.31
N ILE A 137 13.07 -3.69 1.63
CA ILE A 137 13.65 -2.34 1.64
C ILE A 137 12.68 -1.42 2.38
N ASP A 138 13.16 -0.75 3.43
CA ASP A 138 12.40 0.26 4.17
C ASP A 138 12.37 1.57 3.36
N LEU A 139 11.17 2.11 3.18
CA LEU A 139 10.94 3.32 2.39
C LEU A 139 10.97 4.61 3.23
N VAL A 140 11.38 4.56 4.49
CA VAL A 140 11.45 5.73 5.37
C VAL A 140 12.29 6.88 4.77
N LYS A 141 13.36 6.55 4.03
CA LYS A 141 14.18 7.57 3.34
C LYS A 141 13.45 8.27 2.20
N CYS A 142 12.38 7.69 1.72
CA CYS A 142 11.50 8.27 0.69
C CYS A 142 10.29 8.99 1.32
N ALA A 143 10.29 9.22 2.64
CA ALA A 143 9.17 9.76 3.42
C ALA A 143 7.92 8.84 3.47
N TYR A 144 8.09 7.53 3.23
CA TYR A 144 7.06 6.51 3.37
C TYR A 144 7.33 5.67 4.63
N GLU A 145 6.99 6.19 5.79
CA GLU A 145 7.14 5.46 7.05
C GLU A 145 6.19 4.25 7.12
N ASN A 146 6.65 3.16 7.72
CA ASN A 146 5.91 1.90 7.85
C ASN A 146 5.47 1.29 6.51
N GLN A 147 6.23 1.56 5.46
CA GLN A 147 6.03 1.06 4.11
C GLN A 147 7.33 0.44 3.58
N TYR A 148 7.19 -0.65 2.84
CA TYR A 148 8.32 -1.48 2.45
C TYR A 148 8.15 -2.02 1.03
N LEU A 149 9.27 -2.21 0.32
CA LEU A 149 9.32 -3.03 -0.87
C LEU A 149 9.82 -4.42 -0.46
N TYR A 150 8.98 -5.42 -0.65
CA TYR A 150 9.34 -6.83 -0.47
C TYR A 150 9.84 -7.39 -1.80
N LEU A 151 11.00 -8.03 -1.74
CA LEU A 151 11.69 -8.59 -2.88
C LEU A 151 11.57 -10.11 -2.85
N PHE A 152 10.89 -10.66 -3.84
CA PHE A 152 10.74 -12.09 -4.04
C PHE A 152 11.45 -12.53 -5.32
N THR A 153 11.94 -13.76 -5.34
CA THR A 153 12.49 -14.37 -6.57
C THR A 153 11.77 -15.67 -6.88
N LYS A 154 11.57 -15.93 -8.17
CA LYS A 154 11.17 -17.23 -8.67
C LYS A 154 12.41 -18.14 -8.69
N PRO A 155 12.34 -19.36 -8.12
CA PRO A 155 13.43 -20.33 -8.22
C PRO A 155 13.82 -20.63 -9.67
N ASN A 156 15.07 -21.11 -9.85
CA ASN A 156 15.56 -21.60 -11.15
C ASN A 156 14.89 -22.91 -11.55
#